data_515eff83851bec3cccdf67fd80b091cc
#
_entry.id   515eff83851bec3cccdf67fd80b091cc
#
_cell.length_a   1.000
_cell.length_b   1.000
_cell.length_c   1.000
_cell.angle_alpha   90.00
_cell.angle_beta   90.00
_cell.angle_gamma   90.00
#
_symmetry.space_group_name_H-M   'P 1'
#
loop_
_entity.id
_entity.type
_entity.pdbx_description
1 polymer ?
#
loop_
_entity_poly.entity_id
_entity_poly.type
_entity_poly.pdbx_seq_one_letter_code
_entity_poly.pdbx_strand_id
1 'polypeptide(L)' 'MKDKIITLKSGKEFLVADVCTYKNIDYCFVCEVINNETTDSFGVIRIDEANGKQVIRVITDEDITKNVCRIVERHVENK' A
#
# COMPACT_ATOMS: atom_id res chain seq x y z
N MET A 1 4.18 9.75 1.81
CA MET A 1 4.05 8.44 2.45
C MET A 1 5.03 7.38 1.97
N LYS A 2 5.60 7.57 0.83
CA LYS A 2 6.61 6.63 0.30
C LYS A 2 7.74 6.44 1.32
N ASP A 3 8.22 5.21 1.43
CA ASP A 3 9.28 4.77 2.36
C ASP A 3 8.90 4.82 3.85
N LYS A 4 7.60 4.94 4.14
CA LYS A 4 7.11 4.90 5.51
C LYS A 4 6.73 3.49 5.91
N ILE A 5 6.92 3.14 7.17
CA ILE A 5 6.49 1.85 7.71
C ILE A 5 5.15 2.03 8.43
N ILE A 6 4.21 1.16 8.09
CA ILE A 6 2.89 1.13 8.69
C ILE A 6 2.77 -0.14 9.51
N THR A 7 2.33 -0.01 10.76
CA THR A 7 2.10 -1.17 11.64
C THR A 7 0.60 -1.35 11.86
N LEU A 8 0.09 -2.54 11.55
CA LEU A 8 -1.31 -2.89 11.80
C LEU A 8 -1.51 -3.29 13.26
N LYS A 9 -2.76 -3.30 13.70
CA LYS A 9 -3.11 -3.73 15.06
C LYS A 9 -2.68 -5.16 15.35
N SER A 10 -2.62 -6.00 14.31
CA SER A 10 -2.16 -7.39 14.42
C SER A 10 -0.65 -7.52 14.66
N GLY A 11 0.09 -6.42 14.55
CA GLY A 11 1.54 -6.42 14.63
C GLY A 11 2.25 -6.54 13.29
N LYS A 12 1.50 -6.79 12.21
CA LYS A 12 2.11 -6.83 10.86
C LYS A 12 2.61 -5.46 10.47
N GLU A 13 3.80 -5.43 9.87
CA GLU A 13 4.42 -4.21 9.39
C GLU A 13 4.54 -4.22 7.88
N PHE A 14 4.32 -3.05 7.27
CA PHE A 14 4.42 -2.88 5.82
C PHE A 14 5.23 -1.63 5.51
N LEU A 15 6.10 -1.75 4.51
CA LEU A 15 6.80 -0.60 3.95
C LEU A 15 6.01 -0.08 2.75
N VAL A 16 5.72 1.21 2.73
CA VAL A 16 5.04 1.85 1.59
C VAL A 16 6.06 2.04 0.48
N ALA A 17 5.96 1.21 -0.55
CA ALA A 17 6.88 1.25 -1.68
C ALA A 17 6.49 2.31 -2.71
N ASP A 18 5.21 2.55 -2.88
CA ASP A 18 4.71 3.58 -3.81
C ASP A 18 3.29 3.99 -3.44
N VAL A 19 2.86 5.11 -3.96
CA VAL A 19 1.50 5.62 -3.79
C VAL A 19 0.92 5.96 -5.16
N CYS A 20 -0.38 5.78 -5.32
CA CYS A 20 -1.05 6.12 -6.56
C CYS A 20 -2.52 6.46 -6.32
N THR A 21 -3.12 7.08 -7.34
CA THR A 21 -4.54 7.38 -7.34
C THR A 21 -5.22 6.58 -8.44
N TYR A 22 -6.28 5.87 -8.09
CA TYR A 22 -7.08 5.10 -9.03
C TYR A 22 -8.57 5.39 -8.77
N LYS A 23 -9.28 5.85 -9.78
CA LYS A 23 -10.69 6.26 -9.69
C LYS A 23 -10.95 7.24 -8.55
N ASN A 24 -10.07 8.24 -8.43
CA ASN A 24 -10.13 9.30 -7.41
C ASN A 24 -9.95 8.82 -5.97
N ILE A 25 -9.39 7.64 -5.79
CA ILE A 25 -9.06 7.09 -4.47
C ILE A 25 -7.56 6.85 -4.40
N ASP A 26 -6.94 7.28 -3.32
CA ASP A 26 -5.52 7.09 -3.11
C ASP A 26 -5.24 5.73 -2.48
N TYR A 27 -4.30 5.01 -3.10
CA TYR A 27 -3.86 3.70 -2.63
C TYR A 27 -2.36 3.68 -2.39
N CYS A 28 -1.94 2.81 -1.48
CA CYS A 28 -0.53 2.57 -1.22
C CYS A 28 -0.17 1.15 -1.66
N PHE A 29 0.91 1.04 -2.44
CA PHE A 29 1.49 -0.24 -2.79
C PHE A 29 2.53 -0.56 -1.73
N VAL A 30 2.35 -1.66 -1.01
CA VAL A 30 3.14 -1.96 0.19
C VAL A 30 3.83 -3.31 0.07
N CYS A 31 4.92 -3.44 0.81
CA CYS A 31 5.69 -4.66 0.92
C CYS A 31 5.72 -5.06 2.40
N GLU A 32 5.45 -6.33 2.69
CA GLU A 32 5.48 -6.80 4.07
C GLU A 32 6.91 -6.79 4.62
N VAL A 33 7.05 -6.38 5.88
CA VAL A 33 8.34 -6.34 6.58
C VAL A 33 8.29 -7.36 7.71
N ILE A 34 9.27 -8.26 7.74
CA ILE A 34 9.42 -9.27 8.79
C ILE A 34 10.83 -9.17 9.35
N ASN A 35 10.96 -9.05 10.67
CA ASN A 35 12.25 -8.92 11.34
C ASN A 35 13.13 -7.80 10.77
N ASN A 36 12.49 -6.64 10.49
CA ASN A 36 13.13 -5.45 9.93
C ASN A 36 13.67 -5.63 8.49
N GLU A 37 13.23 -6.68 7.81
CA GLU A 37 13.61 -6.92 6.41
C GLU A 37 12.37 -6.95 5.52
N THR A 38 12.49 -6.38 4.32
CA THR A 38 11.41 -6.46 3.33
C THR A 38 11.34 -7.86 2.75
N THR A 39 10.12 -8.27 2.41
CA THR A 39 9.86 -9.58 1.82
C THR A 39 9.34 -9.41 0.39
N ASP A 40 9.12 -10.54 -0.29
CA ASP A 40 8.50 -10.53 -1.62
C ASP A 40 6.97 -10.52 -1.56
N SER A 41 6.41 -10.33 -0.37
CA SER A 41 4.96 -10.21 -0.18
C SER A 41 4.50 -8.79 -0.39
N PHE A 42 3.82 -8.54 -1.50
CA PHE A 42 3.30 -7.22 -1.84
C PHE A 42 1.78 -7.19 -1.70
N GLY A 43 1.27 -6.00 -1.46
CA GLY A 43 -0.16 -5.80 -1.36
C GLY A 43 -0.54 -4.36 -1.60
N VAL A 44 -1.85 -4.10 -1.56
CA VAL A 44 -2.40 -2.76 -1.72
C VAL A 44 -3.21 -2.44 -0.49
N ILE A 45 -3.01 -1.26 0.04
CA ILE A 45 -3.82 -0.76 1.17
C ILE A 45 -4.38 0.61 0.83
N ARG A 46 -5.43 0.96 1.54
CA ARG A 46 -6.03 2.28 1.49
C ARG A 46 -6.06 2.84 2.92
N ILE A 47 -5.73 4.11 3.05
CA ILE A 47 -5.78 4.77 4.35
C ILE A 47 -6.95 5.74 4.34
N ASP A 48 -7.92 5.50 5.21
CA ASP A 48 -9.10 6.34 5.39
C ASP A 48 -8.99 7.11 6.70
N GLU A 49 -9.63 8.26 6.77
CA GLU A 49 -9.78 8.99 8.02
C GLU A 49 -11.22 8.89 8.51
N ALA A 50 -11.37 8.52 9.77
CA ALA A 50 -12.68 8.47 10.43
C ALA A 50 -12.54 9.05 11.84
N ASN A 51 -13.30 10.10 12.13
CA ASN A 51 -13.30 10.76 13.45
C ASN A 51 -11.89 11.19 13.92
N GLY A 52 -11.09 11.70 12.99
CA GLY A 52 -9.72 12.14 13.28
C GLY A 52 -8.70 11.03 13.44
N LYS A 53 -9.12 9.79 13.17
CA LYS A 53 -8.22 8.62 13.23
C LYS A 53 -8.00 8.03 11.86
N GLN A 54 -6.80 7.53 11.62
CA GLN A 54 -6.50 6.81 10.38
C GLN A 54 -6.93 5.36 10.51
N VAL A 55 -7.63 4.88 9.47
CA VAL A 55 -8.04 3.49 9.36
C VAL A 55 -7.36 2.89 8.15
N ILE A 56 -6.62 1.82 8.36
CA ILE A 56 -5.90 1.12 7.28
C ILE A 56 -6.78 -0.04 6.81
N ARG A 57 -7.08 -0.04 5.50
CA ARG A 57 -7.88 -1.10 4.88
C ARG A 57 -7.00 -1.87 3.91
N VAL A 58 -6.91 -3.17 4.11
CA VAL A 58 -6.24 -4.05 3.15
C VAL A 58 -7.19 -4.30 1.99
N ILE A 59 -6.70 -4.08 0.79
CA ILE A 59 -7.51 -4.24 -0.43
C ILE A 59 -7.41 -5.67 -0.92
N THR A 60 -8.56 -6.34 -1.01
CA THR A 60 -8.66 -7.71 -1.51
C THR A 60 -9.34 -7.78 -2.87
N ASP A 61 -9.88 -6.68 -3.37
CA ASP A 61 -10.52 -6.61 -4.68
C ASP A 61 -9.48 -6.79 -5.78
N GLU A 62 -9.65 -7.82 -6.61
CA GLU A 62 -8.68 -8.16 -7.67
C GLU A 62 -8.57 -7.06 -8.72
N ASP A 63 -9.67 -6.41 -9.08
CA ASP A 63 -9.67 -5.35 -10.08
C ASP A 63 -8.83 -4.16 -9.60
N ILE A 64 -9.06 -3.73 -8.37
CA ILE A 64 -8.29 -2.62 -7.78
C ILE A 64 -6.81 -2.98 -7.69
N THR A 65 -6.51 -4.16 -7.16
CA THR A 65 -5.13 -4.63 -7.00
C THR A 65 -4.41 -4.66 -8.34
N LYS A 66 -5.03 -5.22 -9.35
CA LYS A 66 -4.47 -5.32 -10.71
C LYS A 66 -4.16 -3.94 -11.30
N ASN A 67 -5.09 -3.01 -11.19
CA ASN A 67 -4.91 -1.67 -11.75
C ASN A 67 -3.89 -0.85 -10.98
N VAL A 68 -3.86 -0.96 -9.67
CA VAL A 68 -2.86 -0.29 -8.85
C VAL A 68 -1.46 -0.81 -9.19
N CYS A 69 -1.30 -2.12 -9.35
CA CYS A 69 -0.02 -2.71 -9.76
C CYS A 69 0.44 -2.18 -11.11
N ARG A 70 -0.46 -2.02 -12.07
CA ARG A 70 -0.13 -1.46 -13.39
C ARG A 70 0.37 -0.03 -13.28
N ILE A 71 -0.28 0.78 -12.44
CA ILE A 71 0.14 2.18 -12.25
C ILE A 71 1.53 2.24 -11.63
N VAL A 72 1.78 1.41 -10.64
CA VAL A 72 3.08 1.34 -9.96
C VAL A 72 4.17 0.90 -10.95
N GLU A 73 3.90 -0.08 -11.79
CA GLU A 73 4.84 -0.53 -12.82
C GLU A 73 5.22 0.60 -13.76
N ARG A 74 4.24 1.43 -14.16
CA ARG A 74 4.50 2.60 -15.01
C ARG A 74 5.40 3.62 -14.32
N HIS A 75 5.25 3.80 -13.01
CA HIS A 75 6.12 4.69 -12.26
C HIS A 75 7.57 4.21 -12.31
N VAL A 76 7.79 2.91 -12.24
CA VAL A 76 9.13 2.33 -12.32
C VAL A 76 9.71 2.46 -13.73
N GLU A 77 8.91 2.20 -14.76
CA GLU A 77 9.33 2.25 -16.16
C GLU A 77 9.68 3.65 -16.65
N ASN A 78 9.09 4.68 -16.04
CA ASN A 78 9.30 6.07 -16.44
C ASN A 78 10.44 6.77 -15.71
N LYS A 79 11.29 6.02 -15.04
CA LYS A 79 12.45 6.60 -14.35
C LYS A 79 13.67 6.66 -15.23
#